data_430adb6cbe010a4fedea8c1f163e4bd3
#
_entry.id   430adb6cbe010a4fedea8c1f163e4bd3
#
_cell.length_a   1.000
_cell.length_b   1.000
_cell.length_c   1.000
_cell.angle_alpha   90.00
_cell.angle_beta   90.00
_cell.angle_gamma   90.00
#
_symmetry.space_group_name_H-M   'P 1'
#
loop_
_entity.id
_entity.type
_entity.pdbx_description
1 polymer ?
#
loop_
_entity_poly.entity_id
_entity_poly.type
_entity_poly.pdbx_seq_one_letter_code
_entity_poly.pdbx_strand_id
1 'polypeptide(L)'
;PVPSSAASDVYKRQVVRKSAFIAKGVVLMPSFVNLGAYVDEGTMIDTWATVGSCAQIGKNCHISGGAGIGGVLEPLQANPVIIEDNCFIGARSEVAEGVIVGEGAVLSMGVFIGASTKIVDRSTGEIHMGKVPAYSVVVPGTLPGKKQGDINPSLYCAVIVKRVDEKTRSKTSINDLLRD
;
A
#
# COMPACT_ATOMS: atom_id res chain seq x y z
N PRO A 1 38.79 4.38 -8.45
CA PRO A 1 37.80 3.46 -7.87
C PRO A 1 36.62 3.36 -8.82
N VAL A 2 36.56 2.25 -9.49
CA VAL A 2 35.45 1.88 -10.33
C VAL A 2 34.21 1.88 -9.43
N PRO A 3 33.11 2.55 -9.80
CA PRO A 3 31.84 2.25 -9.18
C PRO A 3 31.66 0.75 -9.31
N SER A 4 31.47 0.09 -8.20
CA SER A 4 31.34 -1.35 -8.24
C SER A 4 30.24 -1.71 -9.25
N SER A 5 30.50 -2.67 -10.09
CA SER A 5 29.51 -3.24 -11.01
C SER A 5 28.20 -3.58 -10.30
N ALA A 6 28.24 -3.84 -9.00
CA ALA A 6 27.11 -4.05 -8.13
C ALA A 6 26.14 -2.84 -8.04
N ALA A 7 26.64 -1.59 -7.90
CA ALA A 7 25.77 -0.41 -7.89
C ALA A 7 25.10 -0.20 -9.24
N SER A 8 25.82 -0.45 -10.33
CA SER A 8 25.28 -0.41 -11.69
C SER A 8 24.23 -1.50 -11.94
N ASP A 9 24.34 -2.67 -11.32
CA ASP A 9 23.38 -3.77 -11.46
C ASP A 9 22.09 -3.53 -10.68
N VAL A 10 22.17 -2.91 -9.52
CA VAL A 10 20.98 -2.53 -8.73
C VAL A 10 20.08 -1.58 -9.54
N TYR A 11 20.67 -0.60 -10.20
CA TYR A 11 19.91 0.38 -11.01
C TYR A 11 19.43 -0.17 -12.36
N LYS A 12 19.89 -1.30 -12.82
CA LYS A 12 19.53 -1.87 -14.13
C LYS A 12 18.37 -2.87 -14.08
N ARG A 13 17.89 -3.25 -12.89
CA ARG A 13 16.87 -4.28 -12.72
C ARG A 13 15.48 -3.75 -12.41
N GLN A 14 15.35 -2.50 -12.02
CA GLN A 14 14.03 -1.87 -11.93
C GLN A 14 13.54 -1.48 -13.32
N VAL A 15 12.25 -1.66 -13.54
CA VAL A 15 11.59 -1.26 -14.78
C VAL A 15 10.70 -0.07 -14.50
N VAL A 16 11.03 1.06 -15.11
CA VAL A 16 10.20 2.28 -15.08
C VAL A 16 9.74 2.57 -16.49
N ARG A 17 8.43 2.52 -16.73
CA ARG A 17 7.88 2.79 -18.06
C ARG A 17 7.93 4.28 -18.39
N LYS A 18 8.11 4.61 -19.65
CA LYS A 18 8.47 5.96 -20.17
C LYS A 18 7.58 7.10 -19.67
N SER A 19 6.31 6.89 -19.41
CA SER A 19 5.37 7.93 -18.96
C SER A 19 5.18 7.98 -17.44
N ALA A 20 5.92 7.18 -16.67
CA ALA A 20 5.91 7.28 -15.22
C ALA A 20 6.75 8.49 -14.76
N PHE A 21 6.31 9.14 -13.68
CA PHE A 21 7.05 10.21 -13.02
C PHE A 21 7.67 9.70 -11.72
N ILE A 22 8.96 9.91 -11.57
CA ILE A 22 9.72 9.57 -10.35
C ILE A 22 10.37 10.85 -9.84
N ALA A 23 9.97 11.29 -8.66
CA ALA A 23 10.47 12.50 -8.03
C ALA A 23 11.91 12.33 -7.52
N LYS A 24 12.52 13.45 -7.13
CA LYS A 24 13.86 13.49 -6.55
C LYS A 24 13.91 12.73 -5.22
N GLY A 25 14.98 11.98 -4.99
CA GLY A 25 15.20 11.27 -3.73
C GLY A 25 14.38 9.98 -3.57
N VAL A 26 13.63 9.57 -4.59
CA VAL A 26 12.97 8.26 -4.61
C VAL A 26 14.00 7.15 -4.71
N VAL A 27 13.81 6.10 -3.91
CA VAL A 27 14.62 4.88 -3.95
C VAL A 27 13.81 3.80 -4.65
N LEU A 28 14.32 3.29 -5.77
CA LEU A 28 13.76 2.15 -6.48
C LEU A 28 14.69 0.95 -6.32
N MET A 29 14.25 -0.04 -5.57
CA MET A 29 14.86 -1.37 -5.61
C MET A 29 14.45 -2.09 -6.91
N PRO A 30 14.97 -3.27 -7.24
CA PRO A 30 14.46 -4.06 -8.36
C PRO A 30 12.94 -4.24 -8.28
N SER A 31 12.21 -3.41 -8.98
CA SER A 31 10.76 -3.22 -8.90
C SER A 31 10.18 -2.82 -10.26
N PHE A 32 8.89 -2.68 -10.36
CA PHE A 32 8.21 -2.28 -11.59
C PHE A 32 7.32 -1.06 -11.35
N VAL A 33 7.53 0.01 -12.13
CA VAL A 33 6.66 1.20 -12.15
C VAL A 33 6.04 1.35 -13.53
N ASN A 34 4.73 1.27 -13.59
CA ASN A 34 3.97 1.24 -14.83
C ASN A 34 3.75 2.65 -15.42
N LEU A 35 3.22 2.68 -16.64
CA LEU A 35 2.94 3.94 -17.36
C LEU A 35 1.97 4.84 -16.58
N GLY A 36 2.20 6.14 -16.64
CA GLY A 36 1.37 7.15 -15.99
C GLY A 36 1.41 7.15 -14.46
N ALA A 37 2.16 6.22 -13.84
CA ALA A 37 2.34 6.23 -12.39
C ALA A 37 3.12 7.45 -11.93
N TYR A 38 2.80 7.93 -10.72
CA TYR A 38 3.47 9.04 -10.06
C TYR A 38 4.03 8.56 -8.72
N VAL A 39 5.31 8.80 -8.47
CA VAL A 39 5.98 8.48 -7.20
C VAL A 39 6.68 9.73 -6.70
N ASP A 40 6.24 10.24 -5.56
CA ASP A 40 6.71 11.50 -5.00
C ASP A 40 7.96 11.35 -4.12
N GLU A 41 8.52 12.48 -3.72
CA GLU A 41 9.82 12.64 -3.05
C GLU A 41 9.98 11.76 -1.81
N GLY A 42 11.18 11.22 -1.62
CA GLY A 42 11.56 10.47 -0.43
C GLY A 42 10.92 9.09 -0.31
N THR A 43 10.09 8.69 -1.27
CA THR A 43 9.42 7.38 -1.26
C THR A 43 10.36 6.26 -1.66
N MET A 44 10.19 5.08 -1.04
CA MET A 44 10.88 3.85 -1.41
C MET A 44 9.89 2.87 -2.05
N ILE A 45 10.26 2.36 -3.23
CA ILE A 45 9.61 1.21 -3.88
C ILE A 45 10.58 0.04 -3.73
N ASP A 46 10.24 -0.88 -2.83
CA ASP A 46 11.14 -1.96 -2.41
C ASP A 46 11.12 -3.14 -3.40
N THR A 47 11.92 -4.15 -3.10
CA THR A 47 12.19 -5.29 -3.96
C THR A 47 10.91 -6.03 -4.38
N TRP A 48 10.75 -6.21 -5.69
CA TRP A 48 9.61 -6.87 -6.33
C TRP A 48 8.25 -6.17 -6.09
N ALA A 49 8.24 -4.96 -5.54
CA ALA A 49 7.02 -4.17 -5.48
C ALA A 49 6.60 -3.69 -6.87
N THR A 50 5.31 -3.49 -7.05
CA THR A 50 4.72 -3.04 -8.31
C THR A 50 3.90 -1.78 -8.07
N VAL A 51 4.14 -0.75 -8.85
CA VAL A 51 3.27 0.44 -8.94
C VAL A 51 2.54 0.38 -10.27
N GLY A 52 1.25 0.14 -10.21
CA GLY A 52 0.39 -0.05 -11.37
C GLY A 52 0.18 1.22 -12.19
N SER A 53 -0.42 1.05 -13.37
CA SER A 53 -0.67 2.17 -14.28
C SER A 53 -1.49 3.29 -13.62
N CYS A 54 -1.01 4.52 -13.77
CA CYS A 54 -1.60 5.75 -13.23
C CYS A 54 -1.74 5.80 -11.68
N ALA A 55 -1.24 4.84 -10.93
CA ALA A 55 -1.25 4.89 -9.47
C ALA A 55 -0.45 6.12 -8.96
N GLN A 56 -0.94 6.73 -7.88
CA GLN A 56 -0.37 7.95 -7.31
C GLN A 56 0.18 7.65 -5.92
N ILE A 57 1.49 7.75 -5.76
CA ILE A 57 2.17 7.51 -4.49
C ILE A 57 2.71 8.85 -3.97
N GLY A 58 2.29 9.22 -2.78
CA GLY A 58 2.70 10.45 -2.08
C GLY A 58 4.13 10.42 -1.58
N LYS A 59 4.48 11.42 -0.77
CA LYS A 59 5.83 11.63 -0.22
C LYS A 59 6.14 10.69 0.94
N ASN A 60 7.43 10.36 1.07
CA ASN A 60 7.95 9.60 2.21
C ASN A 60 7.20 8.29 2.49
N CYS A 61 6.64 7.68 1.45
CA CYS A 61 5.98 6.38 1.56
C CYS A 61 7.00 5.24 1.49
N HIS A 62 6.63 4.10 2.05
CA HIS A 62 7.37 2.86 1.88
C HIS A 62 6.44 1.80 1.31
N ILE A 63 6.68 1.40 0.07
CA ILE A 63 5.99 0.29 -0.59
C ILE A 63 6.89 -0.92 -0.43
N SER A 64 6.57 -1.78 0.52
CA SER A 64 7.45 -2.88 0.96
C SER A 64 7.57 -3.99 -0.08
N GLY A 65 8.50 -4.89 0.16
CA GLY A 65 8.86 -5.97 -0.76
C GLY A 65 7.66 -6.78 -1.25
N GLY A 66 7.51 -6.85 -2.57
CA GLY A 66 6.44 -7.58 -3.23
C GLY A 66 5.03 -7.05 -2.98
N ALA A 67 4.87 -5.85 -2.42
CA ALA A 67 3.57 -5.20 -2.36
C ALA A 67 3.13 -4.73 -3.76
N GLY A 68 1.84 -4.80 -4.03
CA GLY A 68 1.24 -4.37 -5.29
C GLY A 68 0.33 -3.17 -5.10
N ILE A 69 0.54 -2.14 -5.91
CA ILE A 69 -0.38 -1.03 -6.07
C ILE A 69 -1.04 -1.17 -7.43
N GLY A 70 -2.34 -1.43 -7.44
CA GLY A 70 -3.11 -1.73 -8.64
C GLY A 70 -3.16 -0.57 -9.63
N GLY A 71 -3.25 -0.91 -10.90
CA GLY A 71 -3.38 0.05 -11.99
C GLY A 71 -4.83 0.23 -12.46
N VAL A 72 -5.00 1.04 -13.51
CA VAL A 72 -6.31 1.38 -14.08
C VAL A 72 -6.63 0.66 -15.41
N LEU A 73 -5.70 -0.12 -15.95
CA LEU A 73 -5.83 -0.63 -17.32
C LEU A 73 -6.46 -2.03 -17.42
N GLU A 74 -6.20 -2.91 -16.48
CA GLU A 74 -6.62 -4.31 -16.60
C GLU A 74 -7.00 -4.91 -15.23
N PRO A 75 -8.28 -5.04 -14.93
CA PRO A 75 -9.41 -4.49 -15.68
C PRO A 75 -9.46 -2.96 -15.65
N LEU A 76 -10.16 -2.35 -16.61
CA LEU A 76 -10.28 -0.90 -16.71
C LEU A 76 -10.94 -0.31 -15.45
N GLN A 77 -10.26 0.64 -14.83
CA GLN A 77 -10.72 1.34 -13.62
C GLN A 77 -10.93 2.83 -13.90
N ALA A 78 -11.98 3.41 -13.33
CA ALA A 78 -12.27 4.83 -13.49
C ALA A 78 -11.33 5.73 -12.66
N ASN A 79 -10.90 5.24 -11.50
CA ASN A 79 -10.07 5.99 -10.56
C ASN A 79 -8.73 5.29 -10.31
N PRO A 80 -7.63 6.03 -10.23
CA PRO A 80 -6.35 5.48 -9.83
C PRO A 80 -6.34 5.15 -8.33
N VAL A 81 -5.51 4.19 -7.94
CA VAL A 81 -5.16 4.01 -6.53
C VAL A 81 -4.31 5.21 -6.09
N ILE A 82 -4.63 5.72 -4.90
CA ILE A 82 -3.90 6.84 -4.28
C ILE A 82 -3.36 6.39 -2.93
N ILE A 83 -2.06 6.47 -2.76
CA ILE A 83 -1.38 6.33 -1.47
C ILE A 83 -0.96 7.74 -1.07
N GLU A 84 -1.59 8.30 -0.04
CA GLU A 84 -1.25 9.62 0.45
C GLU A 84 0.11 9.63 1.17
N ASP A 85 0.57 10.79 1.63
CA ASP A 85 1.92 10.96 2.19
C ASP A 85 2.16 10.10 3.46
N ASN A 86 3.43 9.80 3.73
CA ASN A 86 3.89 9.14 4.96
C ASN A 86 3.31 7.74 5.22
N CYS A 87 2.75 7.08 4.21
CA CYS A 87 2.18 5.75 4.33
C CYS A 87 3.24 4.64 4.35
N PHE A 88 2.92 3.56 5.05
CA PHE A 88 3.67 2.31 5.01
C PHE A 88 2.77 1.19 4.50
N ILE A 89 3.14 0.60 3.38
CA ILE A 89 2.43 -0.55 2.79
C ILE A 89 3.27 -1.80 3.03
N GLY A 90 2.80 -2.66 3.91
CA GLY A 90 3.51 -3.86 4.34
C GLY A 90 3.77 -4.86 3.20
N ALA A 91 4.78 -5.70 3.39
CA ALA A 91 5.20 -6.67 2.37
C ALA A 91 4.03 -7.56 1.92
N ARG A 92 3.97 -7.84 0.60
CA ARG A 92 2.93 -8.68 -0.01
C ARG A 92 1.50 -8.18 0.20
N SER A 93 1.31 -6.92 0.58
CA SER A 93 -0.01 -6.29 0.56
C SER A 93 -0.41 -5.89 -0.85
N GLU A 94 -1.72 -5.81 -1.10
CA GLU A 94 -2.27 -5.37 -2.38
C GLU A 94 -3.31 -4.30 -2.15
N VAL A 95 -3.19 -3.17 -2.85
CA VAL A 95 -4.18 -2.07 -2.84
C VAL A 95 -4.59 -1.83 -4.29
N ALA A 96 -5.85 -2.02 -4.61
CA ALA A 96 -6.34 -2.00 -5.98
C ALA A 96 -7.67 -1.23 -6.14
N GLU A 97 -8.18 -1.17 -7.37
CA GLU A 97 -9.54 -0.68 -7.70
C GLU A 97 -9.82 0.76 -7.22
N GLY A 98 -8.85 1.65 -7.35
CA GLY A 98 -9.04 3.07 -7.01
C GLY A 98 -9.16 3.36 -5.51
N VAL A 99 -8.74 2.46 -4.66
CA VAL A 99 -8.71 2.67 -3.21
C VAL A 99 -7.76 3.81 -2.85
N ILE A 100 -8.17 4.63 -1.88
CA ILE A 100 -7.36 5.70 -1.31
C ILE A 100 -6.84 5.24 0.06
N VAL A 101 -5.54 5.25 0.26
CA VAL A 101 -4.91 5.03 1.56
C VAL A 101 -4.53 6.40 2.13
N GLY A 102 -5.20 6.78 3.21
CA GLY A 102 -5.05 8.10 3.84
C GLY A 102 -3.68 8.29 4.48
N GLU A 103 -3.28 9.54 4.58
CA GLU A 103 -1.97 9.98 5.09
C GLU A 103 -1.55 9.26 6.37
N GLY A 104 -0.28 8.88 6.46
CA GLY A 104 0.31 8.25 7.62
C GLY A 104 -0.22 6.87 7.97
N ALA A 105 -1.09 6.28 7.14
CA ALA A 105 -1.62 4.95 7.38
C ALA A 105 -0.53 3.88 7.29
N VAL A 106 -0.69 2.84 8.08
CA VAL A 106 0.21 1.68 8.14
C VAL A 106 -0.60 0.43 7.84
N LEU A 107 -0.33 -0.21 6.72
CA LEU A 107 -0.85 -1.53 6.40
C LEU A 107 0.19 -2.58 6.80
N SER A 108 -0.18 -3.55 7.61
CA SER A 108 0.70 -4.68 7.91
C SER A 108 0.91 -5.55 6.67
N MET A 109 1.82 -6.51 6.75
CA MET A 109 2.03 -7.47 5.66
C MET A 109 0.74 -8.25 5.35
N GLY A 110 0.51 -8.55 4.05
CA GLY A 110 -0.59 -9.39 3.61
C GLY A 110 -1.98 -8.75 3.73
N VAL A 111 -2.09 -7.43 3.77
CA VAL A 111 -3.36 -6.71 3.70
C VAL A 111 -3.80 -6.56 2.25
N PHE A 112 -4.99 -7.03 1.90
CA PHE A 112 -5.55 -6.95 0.55
C PHE A 112 -6.78 -6.04 0.55
N ILE A 113 -6.74 -4.92 -0.18
CA ILE A 113 -7.83 -3.95 -0.22
C ILE A 113 -8.20 -3.61 -1.66
N GLY A 114 -9.40 -4.02 -2.06
CA GLY A 114 -10.08 -3.53 -3.26
C GLY A 114 -11.29 -2.65 -2.88
N ALA A 115 -11.99 -2.11 -3.87
CA ALA A 115 -13.11 -1.18 -3.67
C ALA A 115 -14.22 -1.73 -2.77
N SER A 116 -14.46 -3.05 -2.81
CA SER A 116 -15.50 -3.74 -2.04
C SER A 116 -15.00 -4.37 -0.73
N THR A 117 -13.70 -4.31 -0.45
CA THR A 117 -13.14 -4.86 0.78
C THR A 117 -13.64 -4.07 1.98
N LYS A 118 -14.23 -4.76 2.95
CA LYS A 118 -14.63 -4.15 4.21
C LYS A 118 -13.41 -3.86 5.06
N ILE A 119 -13.29 -2.63 5.54
CA ILE A 119 -12.26 -2.17 6.45
C ILE A 119 -12.96 -1.85 7.76
N VAL A 120 -12.83 -2.71 8.75
CA VAL A 120 -13.56 -2.62 10.02
C VAL A 120 -12.72 -1.92 11.06
N ASP A 121 -13.22 -0.84 11.61
CA ASP A 121 -12.61 -0.23 12.79
C ASP A 121 -13.04 -1.02 14.04
N ARG A 122 -12.10 -1.74 14.67
CA ARG A 122 -12.42 -2.61 15.83
C ARG A 122 -12.87 -1.83 17.06
N SER A 123 -12.53 -0.55 17.16
CA SER A 123 -12.87 0.27 18.32
C SER A 123 -14.28 0.82 18.25
N THR A 124 -14.78 1.11 17.05
CA THR A 124 -16.10 1.75 16.83
C THR A 124 -17.11 0.80 16.18
N GLY A 125 -16.64 -0.25 15.51
CA GLY A 125 -17.46 -1.11 14.65
C GLY A 125 -17.81 -0.48 13.30
N GLU A 126 -17.29 0.71 12.99
CA GLU A 126 -17.50 1.37 11.70
C GLU A 126 -16.84 0.57 10.56
N ILE A 127 -17.56 0.52 9.44
CA ILE A 127 -17.07 -0.17 8.23
C ILE A 127 -16.80 0.86 7.14
N HIS A 128 -15.56 0.94 6.70
CA HIS A 128 -15.15 1.75 5.55
C HIS A 128 -15.00 0.86 4.32
N MET A 129 -15.19 1.44 3.13
CA MET A 129 -14.90 0.81 1.84
C MET A 129 -14.31 1.84 0.89
N GLY A 130 -13.39 1.41 0.01
CA GLY A 130 -12.75 2.28 -0.96
C GLY A 130 -11.75 3.29 -0.39
N LYS A 131 -11.71 3.46 0.93
CA LYS A 131 -10.76 4.38 1.60
C LYS A 131 -10.31 3.84 2.95
N VAL A 132 -9.00 3.82 3.18
CA VAL A 132 -8.39 3.64 4.50
C VAL A 132 -8.27 5.02 5.14
N PRO A 133 -8.87 5.26 6.32
CA PRO A 133 -8.72 6.55 7.00
C PRO A 133 -7.27 6.85 7.34
N ALA A 134 -6.91 8.15 7.34
CA ALA A 134 -5.58 8.60 7.70
C ALA A 134 -5.13 8.10 9.09
N TYR A 135 -3.83 7.87 9.24
CA TYR A 135 -3.19 7.43 10.49
C TYR A 135 -3.76 6.14 11.10
N SER A 136 -4.40 5.31 10.28
CA SER A 136 -4.91 4.00 10.69
C SER A 136 -3.82 2.94 10.62
N VAL A 137 -3.78 2.05 11.62
CA VAL A 137 -2.98 0.82 11.58
C VAL A 137 -3.90 -0.33 11.23
N VAL A 138 -3.63 -0.98 10.11
CA VAL A 138 -4.52 -1.95 9.47
C VAL A 138 -3.84 -3.31 9.38
N VAL A 139 -4.58 -4.35 9.76
CA VAL A 139 -4.11 -5.74 9.70
C VAL A 139 -5.12 -6.62 8.95
N PRO A 140 -4.73 -7.80 8.45
CA PRO A 140 -5.67 -8.78 7.91
C PRO A 140 -6.63 -9.28 8.98
N GLY A 141 -7.87 -9.56 8.60
CA GLY A 141 -8.87 -10.12 9.47
C GLY A 141 -9.95 -10.88 8.72
N THR A 142 -10.94 -11.34 9.45
CA THR A 142 -12.11 -12.01 8.88
C THR A 142 -13.39 -11.55 9.55
N LEU A 143 -14.46 -11.54 8.78
CA LEU A 143 -15.83 -11.34 9.29
C LEU A 143 -16.65 -12.61 9.07
N PRO A 144 -17.53 -13.00 10.01
CA PRO A 144 -18.48 -14.07 9.77
C PRO A 144 -19.28 -13.81 8.51
N GLY A 145 -19.35 -14.79 7.62
CA GLY A 145 -20.21 -14.75 6.45
C GLY A 145 -21.68 -14.92 6.83
N LYS A 146 -22.55 -14.71 5.87
CA LYS A 146 -23.97 -15.05 6.03
C LYS A 146 -24.13 -16.57 6.06
N LYS A 147 -24.86 -17.08 7.03
CA LYS A 147 -25.19 -18.51 7.11
C LYS A 147 -25.99 -18.91 5.85
N GLN A 148 -25.54 -19.93 5.17
CA GLN A 148 -26.17 -20.49 3.98
C GLN A 148 -26.27 -22.02 4.15
N GLY A 149 -27.45 -22.50 4.58
CA GLY A 149 -27.60 -23.89 5.03
C GLY A 149 -26.78 -24.18 6.29
N ASP A 150 -26.00 -25.24 6.27
CA ASP A 150 -25.12 -25.63 7.38
C ASP A 150 -23.71 -25.03 7.29
N ILE A 151 -23.44 -24.22 6.27
CA ILE A 151 -22.13 -23.61 6.03
C ILE A 151 -22.17 -22.13 6.42
N ASN A 152 -21.16 -21.69 7.19
CA ASN A 152 -20.98 -20.30 7.57
C ASN A 152 -19.50 -19.87 7.36
N PRO A 153 -19.07 -19.69 6.11
CA PRO A 153 -17.68 -19.32 5.82
C PRO A 153 -17.39 -17.91 6.34
N SER A 154 -16.22 -17.71 6.92
CA SER A 154 -15.70 -16.37 7.19
C SER A 154 -15.13 -15.76 5.93
N LEU A 155 -15.38 -14.46 5.72
CA LEU A 155 -14.88 -13.71 4.60
C LEU A 155 -13.74 -12.81 5.05
N TYR A 156 -12.75 -12.63 4.18
CA TYR A 156 -11.66 -11.69 4.40
C TYR A 156 -12.19 -10.27 4.63
N CYS A 157 -11.56 -9.56 5.57
CA CYS A 157 -11.68 -8.12 5.73
C CYS A 157 -10.34 -7.53 6.17
N ALA A 158 -10.17 -6.23 6.04
CA ALA A 158 -9.12 -5.50 6.71
C ALA A 158 -9.65 -4.97 8.05
N VAL A 159 -8.79 -4.89 9.07
CA VAL A 159 -9.18 -4.43 10.41
C VAL A 159 -8.28 -3.28 10.84
N ILE A 160 -8.88 -2.13 11.14
CA ILE A 160 -8.19 -1.04 11.83
C ILE A 160 -8.08 -1.44 13.30
N VAL A 161 -6.86 -1.73 13.75
CA VAL A 161 -6.60 -2.13 15.13
C VAL A 161 -6.34 -0.95 16.06
N LYS A 162 -5.85 0.14 15.51
CA LYS A 162 -5.68 1.41 16.22
C LYS A 162 -5.63 2.59 15.23
N ARG A 163 -5.93 3.77 15.73
CA ARG A 163 -5.63 5.03 15.05
C ARG A 163 -4.61 5.80 15.88
N VAL A 164 -3.67 6.42 15.25
CA VAL A 164 -2.65 7.24 15.88
C VAL A 164 -2.78 8.68 15.38
N ASP A 165 -2.21 9.63 16.11
CA ASP A 165 -2.04 10.99 15.61
C ASP A 165 -0.71 11.15 14.87
N GLU A 166 -0.55 12.22 14.14
CA GLU A 166 0.67 12.54 13.39
C GLU A 166 1.92 12.51 14.28
N LYS A 167 1.81 13.03 15.50
CA LYS A 167 2.91 13.09 16.46
C LYS A 167 3.32 11.70 16.95
N THR A 168 2.38 10.83 17.19
CA THR A 168 2.63 9.42 17.55
C THR A 168 3.23 8.68 16.36
N ARG A 169 2.66 8.89 15.15
CA ARG A 169 3.15 8.28 13.92
C ARG A 169 4.59 8.63 13.62
N SER A 170 5.00 9.88 13.83
CA SER A 170 6.38 10.36 13.59
C SER A 170 7.40 9.86 14.61
N LYS A 171 6.96 9.47 15.82
CA LYS A 171 7.84 9.07 16.92
C LYS A 171 7.91 7.56 17.16
N THR A 172 6.92 6.81 16.68
CA THR A 172 6.78 5.38 16.93
C THR A 172 7.28 4.60 15.71
N SER A 173 8.11 3.59 15.94
CA SER A 173 8.55 2.73 14.83
C SER A 173 7.37 1.96 14.23
N ILE A 174 7.47 1.60 12.95
CA ILE A 174 6.44 0.79 12.27
C ILE A 174 6.21 -0.53 13.02
N ASN A 175 7.28 -1.16 13.48
CA ASN A 175 7.19 -2.42 14.22
C ASN A 175 6.41 -2.28 15.53
N ASP A 176 6.59 -1.17 16.24
CA ASP A 176 5.87 -0.90 17.49
C ASP A 176 4.39 -0.56 17.23
N LEU A 177 4.11 0.11 16.11
CA LEU A 177 2.72 0.36 15.68
C LEU A 177 1.96 -0.93 15.34
N LEU A 178 2.65 -1.93 14.80
CA LEU A 178 2.07 -3.22 14.39
C LEU A 178 1.98 -4.25 15.53
N ARG A 179 2.53 -3.94 16.71
CA ARG A 179 2.39 -4.77 17.91
C ARG A 179 1.20 -4.30 18.75
N ASP A 180 0.47 -5.26 19.31
CA ASP A 180 -0.59 -4.99 20.30
C ASP A 180 0.02 -4.67 21.67
#